data_255040527047e052772558caf2d57097
#
_entry.id   255040527047e052772558caf2d57097
#
_cell.length_a   1.000
_cell.length_b   1.000
_cell.length_c   1.000
_cell.angle_alpha   90.00
_cell.angle_beta   90.00
_cell.angle_gamma   90.00
#
_symmetry.space_group_name_H-M   'P 1'
#
loop_
_entity.id
_entity.type
_entity.pdbx_description
1 polymer ?
#
loop_
_entity_poly.entity_id
_entity_poly.type
_entity_poly.pdbx_seq_one_letter_code
_entity_poly.pdbx_strand_id
1 'polypeptide(L)'
;ALMQWWGTGAGLVGGAWVSLPSSWSELWGAAWSAWIPGGDGYSGGADPLTVLMAILSAPFAPMGITPGALATFLLVASTPIAAMMAWIPSRVLASSVRVRFLVSLAWGLAPSLLMSATHGVLAATLAHAALPLFVAYCAGQPKPLLVAGAAGVDEAPLRPRGINGGCA
;
A
#
# COMPACT_ATOMS: atom_id res chain seq x y z
N ALA A 1 -16.24 -21.63 6.46
CA ALA A 1 -15.88 -21.62 5.04
C ALA A 1 -14.35 -21.53 4.83
N LEU A 2 -13.61 -20.66 5.53
CA LEU A 2 -12.15 -20.47 5.33
C LEU A 2 -11.28 -21.68 5.75
N MET A 3 -11.71 -22.49 6.73
CA MET A 3 -10.94 -23.65 7.18
C MET A 3 -10.92 -24.84 6.21
N GLN A 4 -11.87 -24.94 5.31
CA GLN A 4 -11.96 -26.03 4.35
C GLN A 4 -10.88 -25.96 3.24
N TRP A 5 -10.25 -24.80 3.08
CA TRP A 5 -9.29 -24.48 2.00
C TRP A 5 -7.83 -24.82 2.35
N TRP A 6 -7.53 -24.96 3.66
CA TRP A 6 -6.14 -25.19 4.10
C TRP A 6 -5.61 -26.59 3.80
N GLY A 7 -6.47 -27.54 3.50
CA GLY A 7 -6.10 -28.96 3.39
C GLY A 7 -5.92 -29.53 1.98
N THR A 8 -6.28 -28.80 0.92
CA THR A 8 -6.36 -29.38 -0.43
C THR A 8 -5.19 -29.04 -1.36
N GLY A 9 -4.22 -28.22 -0.92
CA GLY A 9 -3.11 -27.79 -1.78
C GLY A 9 -3.54 -26.95 -3.01
N ALA A 10 -4.83 -26.88 -3.27
CA ALA A 10 -5.41 -26.00 -4.28
C ALA A 10 -5.55 -24.61 -3.64
N GLY A 11 -4.84 -23.63 -4.14
CA GLY A 11 -4.97 -22.25 -3.70
C GLY A 11 -6.43 -21.76 -3.75
N LEU A 12 -6.69 -20.56 -3.21
CA LEU A 12 -8.01 -19.93 -3.27
C LEU A 12 -8.52 -19.94 -4.72
N VAL A 13 -9.73 -20.47 -4.93
CA VAL A 13 -10.38 -20.54 -6.23
C VAL A 13 -11.72 -19.81 -6.13
N GLY A 14 -11.98 -18.87 -7.04
CA GLY A 14 -13.26 -18.16 -7.12
C GLY A 14 -13.17 -16.65 -6.84
N GLY A 15 -14.25 -15.92 -7.09
CA GLY A 15 -14.28 -14.47 -7.01
C GLY A 15 -13.45 -13.81 -8.10
N ALA A 16 -12.74 -12.73 -7.76
CA ALA A 16 -11.82 -12.03 -8.66
C ALA A 16 -10.39 -12.60 -8.61
N TRP A 17 -10.23 -13.81 -8.08
CA TRP A 17 -8.93 -14.46 -7.92
C TRP A 17 -8.43 -14.99 -9.28
N VAL A 18 -7.30 -14.49 -9.72
CA VAL A 18 -6.56 -15.05 -10.87
C VAL A 18 -5.66 -16.15 -10.33
N SER A 19 -5.74 -17.35 -10.94
CA SER A 19 -4.86 -18.47 -10.59
C SER A 19 -3.41 -18.09 -10.87
N LEU A 20 -2.58 -18.12 -9.83
CA LEU A 20 -1.14 -17.88 -9.96
C LEU A 20 -0.44 -19.18 -10.40
N PRO A 21 0.67 -19.09 -11.16
CA PRO A 21 1.49 -20.23 -11.49
C PRO A 21 1.94 -21.02 -10.27
N SER A 22 2.14 -22.32 -10.45
CA SER A 22 2.50 -23.24 -9.37
C SER A 22 3.94 -23.05 -8.88
N SER A 23 4.82 -22.55 -9.75
CA SER A 23 6.23 -22.31 -9.42
C SER A 23 6.61 -20.84 -9.53
N TRP A 24 7.60 -20.43 -8.73
CA TRP A 24 8.14 -19.07 -8.80
C TRP A 24 8.77 -18.77 -10.16
N SER A 25 9.45 -19.75 -10.78
CA SER A 25 10.09 -19.57 -12.09
C SER A 25 9.10 -19.29 -13.20
N GLU A 26 7.95 -19.97 -13.18
CA GLU A 26 6.84 -19.68 -14.12
C GLU A 26 6.25 -18.29 -13.87
N LEU A 27 6.05 -17.92 -12.61
CA LEU A 27 5.54 -16.59 -12.24
C LEU A 27 6.52 -15.49 -12.67
N TRP A 28 7.83 -15.72 -12.47
CA TRP A 28 8.88 -14.80 -12.91
C TRP A 28 8.89 -14.64 -14.43
N GLY A 29 8.80 -15.75 -15.17
CA GLY A 29 8.67 -15.73 -16.63
C GLY A 29 7.42 -14.97 -17.10
N ALA A 30 6.29 -15.20 -16.46
CA ALA A 30 5.04 -14.50 -16.76
C ALA A 30 5.11 -13.00 -16.45
N ALA A 31 5.80 -12.60 -15.38
CA ALA A 31 5.96 -11.19 -14.97
C ALA A 31 6.73 -10.35 -16.01
N TRP A 32 7.61 -10.98 -16.77
CA TRP A 32 8.40 -10.28 -17.81
C TRP A 32 7.96 -10.65 -19.23
N SER A 33 6.89 -11.45 -19.37
CA SER A 33 6.35 -11.80 -20.68
C SER A 33 5.61 -10.58 -21.27
N ALA A 34 5.89 -10.29 -22.53
CA ALA A 34 5.09 -9.34 -23.31
C ALA A 34 3.87 -10.01 -23.97
N TRP A 35 3.59 -11.26 -23.61
CA TRP A 35 2.53 -12.06 -24.20
C TRP A 35 1.58 -12.58 -23.12
N ILE A 36 0.30 -12.30 -23.28
CA ILE A 36 -0.75 -12.78 -22.38
C ILE A 36 -1.40 -14.00 -23.02
N PRO A 37 -1.21 -15.20 -22.44
CA PRO A 37 -1.88 -16.42 -22.94
C PRO A 37 -3.35 -16.38 -22.53
N GLY A 38 -4.24 -16.23 -23.51
CA GLY A 38 -5.68 -16.27 -23.30
C GLY A 38 -6.39 -16.24 -24.65
N GLY A 39 -7.26 -17.20 -24.95
CA GLY A 39 -7.77 -17.38 -26.30
C GLY A 39 -6.65 -17.63 -27.31
N ASP A 40 -6.56 -16.79 -28.33
CA ASP A 40 -5.48 -16.85 -29.34
C ASP A 40 -4.19 -16.17 -28.86
N GLY A 41 -4.18 -15.64 -27.63
CA GLY A 41 -3.09 -14.85 -27.08
C GLY A 41 -3.00 -13.45 -27.68
N TYR A 42 -2.50 -12.49 -26.92
CA TYR A 42 -2.26 -11.14 -27.41
C TYR A 42 -1.00 -10.52 -26.76
N SER A 43 -0.40 -9.57 -27.48
CA SER A 43 0.73 -8.82 -26.94
C SER A 43 0.22 -7.82 -25.91
N GLY A 44 0.75 -7.84 -24.70
CA GLY A 44 0.40 -6.93 -23.63
C GLY A 44 1.45 -6.96 -22.52
N GLY A 45 1.57 -5.88 -21.79
CA GLY A 45 2.41 -5.84 -20.59
C GLY A 45 1.83 -6.75 -19.52
N ALA A 46 2.72 -7.37 -18.73
CA ALA A 46 2.29 -8.15 -17.57
C ALA A 46 1.49 -7.28 -16.59
N ASP A 47 0.49 -7.89 -15.95
CA ASP A 47 -0.24 -7.24 -14.87
C ASP A 47 0.74 -6.82 -13.76
N PRO A 48 0.72 -5.56 -13.30
CA PRO A 48 1.56 -5.09 -12.21
C PRO A 48 1.48 -5.94 -10.94
N LEU A 49 0.32 -6.56 -10.68
CA LEU A 49 0.16 -7.49 -9.57
C LEU A 49 1.03 -8.75 -9.75
N THR A 50 1.13 -9.28 -10.97
CA THR A 50 1.98 -10.43 -11.29
C THR A 50 3.45 -10.12 -11.02
N VAL A 51 3.92 -8.94 -11.43
CA VAL A 51 5.30 -8.47 -11.16
C VAL A 51 5.53 -8.32 -9.66
N LEU A 52 4.59 -7.69 -8.94
CA LEU A 52 4.67 -7.52 -7.49
C LEU A 52 4.74 -8.88 -6.79
N MET A 53 3.89 -9.83 -7.18
CA MET A 53 3.86 -11.17 -6.60
C MET A 53 5.13 -11.96 -6.91
N ALA A 54 5.73 -11.80 -8.10
CA ALA A 54 6.99 -12.42 -8.46
C ALA A 54 8.13 -11.93 -7.56
N ILE A 55 8.18 -10.62 -7.27
CA ILE A 55 9.16 -10.01 -6.37
C ILE A 55 8.92 -10.45 -4.92
N LEU A 56 7.68 -10.40 -4.44
CA LEU A 56 7.35 -10.78 -3.06
C LEU A 56 7.60 -12.27 -2.79
N SER A 57 7.37 -13.13 -3.77
CA SER A 57 7.58 -14.59 -3.61
C SER A 57 9.03 -15.03 -3.77
N ALA A 58 9.91 -14.18 -4.33
CA ALA A 58 11.33 -14.51 -4.56
C ALA A 58 12.05 -15.02 -3.29
N PRO A 59 11.98 -14.37 -2.11
CA PRO A 59 12.67 -14.84 -0.92
C PRO A 59 12.11 -16.15 -0.35
N PHE A 60 10.88 -16.51 -0.71
CA PHE A 60 10.20 -17.73 -0.24
C PHE A 60 10.34 -18.90 -1.20
N ALA A 61 10.77 -18.66 -2.44
CA ALA A 61 10.97 -19.70 -3.45
C ALA A 61 11.93 -20.82 -3.00
N PRO A 62 13.10 -20.54 -2.37
CA PRO A 62 14.00 -21.59 -1.89
C PRO A 62 13.41 -22.41 -0.74
N MET A 63 12.39 -21.89 -0.05
CA MET A 63 11.68 -22.61 1.01
C MET A 63 10.56 -23.50 0.49
N GLY A 64 10.35 -23.56 -0.84
CA GLY A 64 9.29 -24.34 -1.47
C GLY A 64 7.89 -23.77 -1.30
N ILE A 65 7.76 -22.51 -0.87
CA ILE A 65 6.47 -21.85 -0.73
C ILE A 65 6.00 -21.40 -2.11
N THR A 66 4.83 -21.89 -2.52
CA THR A 66 4.25 -21.53 -3.82
C THR A 66 3.69 -20.10 -3.80
N PRO A 67 3.69 -19.40 -4.95
CA PRO A 67 3.09 -18.06 -5.05
C PRO A 67 1.63 -18.02 -4.60
N GLY A 68 0.85 -19.07 -4.90
CA GLY A 68 -0.53 -19.20 -4.45
C GLY A 68 -0.69 -19.32 -2.94
N ALA A 69 0.21 -20.06 -2.27
CA ALA A 69 0.22 -20.16 -0.82
C ALA A 69 0.56 -18.81 -0.16
N LEU A 70 1.55 -18.09 -0.71
CA LEU A 70 1.91 -16.75 -0.23
C LEU A 70 0.75 -15.77 -0.39
N ALA A 71 0.09 -15.77 -1.54
CA ALA A 71 -1.05 -14.90 -1.80
C ALA A 71 -2.24 -15.21 -0.88
N THR A 72 -2.51 -16.49 -0.62
CA THR A 72 -3.49 -16.93 0.37
C THR A 72 -3.13 -16.43 1.77
N PHE A 73 -1.87 -16.56 2.17
CA PHE A 73 -1.37 -16.02 3.43
C PHE A 73 -1.58 -14.51 3.54
N LEU A 74 -1.23 -13.75 2.49
CA LEU A 74 -1.41 -12.30 2.45
C LEU A 74 -2.87 -11.88 2.58
N LEU A 75 -3.80 -12.62 1.96
CA LEU A 75 -5.23 -12.35 2.11
C LEU A 75 -5.74 -12.65 3.53
N VAL A 76 -5.37 -13.80 4.10
CA VAL A 76 -5.78 -14.19 5.46
C VAL A 76 -5.16 -13.27 6.50
N ALA A 77 -3.88 -12.95 6.35
CA ALA A 77 -3.15 -12.08 7.26
C ALA A 77 -3.33 -10.57 6.96
N SER A 78 -4.17 -10.19 5.99
CA SER A 78 -4.36 -8.80 5.57
C SER A 78 -4.74 -7.86 6.72
N THR A 79 -5.65 -8.28 7.60
CA THR A 79 -6.10 -7.51 8.77
C THR A 79 -4.96 -7.18 9.73
N PRO A 80 -4.20 -8.15 10.27
CA PRO A 80 -3.09 -7.82 11.16
C PRO A 80 -1.97 -7.06 10.42
N ILE A 81 -1.69 -7.37 9.16
CA ILE A 81 -0.68 -6.66 8.36
C ILE A 81 -1.10 -5.18 8.20
N ALA A 82 -2.34 -4.90 7.81
CA ALA A 82 -2.82 -3.53 7.66
C ALA A 82 -2.79 -2.75 8.99
N ALA A 83 -3.16 -3.38 10.10
CA ALA A 83 -3.07 -2.79 11.43
C ALA A 83 -1.61 -2.47 11.83
N MET A 84 -0.67 -3.38 11.56
CA MET A 84 0.75 -3.15 11.81
C MET A 84 1.31 -2.03 10.94
N MET A 85 0.96 -1.97 9.66
CA MET A 85 1.38 -0.90 8.75
C MET A 85 0.84 0.46 9.18
N ALA A 86 -0.40 0.52 9.67
CA ALA A 86 -1.02 1.74 10.19
C ALA A 86 -0.41 2.20 11.54
N TRP A 87 0.21 1.29 12.30
CA TRP A 87 0.85 1.63 13.57
C TRP A 87 2.00 2.62 13.42
N ILE A 88 2.77 2.50 12.34
CA ILE A 88 3.95 3.37 12.10
C ILE A 88 3.53 4.84 11.96
N PRO A 89 2.64 5.21 11.01
CA PRO A 89 2.21 6.60 10.84
C PRO A 89 1.31 7.10 11.97
N SER A 90 0.64 6.22 12.72
CA SER A 90 -0.20 6.65 13.86
C SER A 90 0.59 7.38 14.95
N ARG A 91 1.93 7.22 14.98
CA ARG A 91 2.82 7.96 15.89
C ARG A 91 2.81 9.47 15.63
N VAL A 92 2.56 9.88 14.39
CA VAL A 92 2.46 11.28 14.01
C VAL A 92 1.10 11.87 14.39
N LEU A 93 0.06 11.02 14.34
CA LEU A 93 -1.32 11.44 14.57
C LEU A 93 -1.71 11.49 16.05
N ALA A 94 -1.09 10.68 16.90
CA ALA A 94 -1.47 10.57 18.29
C ALA A 94 -0.26 10.40 19.22
N SER A 95 -0.24 11.13 20.32
CA SER A 95 0.75 11.01 21.40
C SER A 95 0.46 9.80 22.33
N SER A 96 -0.82 9.47 22.50
CA SER A 96 -1.25 8.37 23.36
C SER A 96 -1.16 7.00 22.67
N VAL A 97 -0.52 6.03 23.31
CA VAL A 97 -0.41 4.64 22.82
C VAL A 97 -1.78 4.00 22.63
N ARG A 98 -2.76 4.30 23.49
CA ARG A 98 -4.12 3.76 23.39
C ARG A 98 -4.81 4.25 22.12
N VAL A 99 -4.69 5.53 21.80
CA VAL A 99 -5.27 6.10 20.58
C VAL A 99 -4.61 5.53 19.35
N ARG A 100 -3.28 5.35 19.34
CA ARG A 100 -2.56 4.69 18.23
C ARG A 100 -3.08 3.27 17.99
N PHE A 101 -3.25 2.50 19.06
CA PHE A 101 -3.77 1.15 18.98
C PHE A 101 -5.18 1.12 18.37
N LEU A 102 -6.08 1.99 18.83
CA LEU A 102 -7.43 2.08 18.31
C LEU A 102 -7.47 2.49 16.82
N VAL A 103 -6.67 3.47 16.44
CA VAL A 103 -6.56 3.92 15.03
C VAL A 103 -6.05 2.80 14.14
N SER A 104 -4.99 2.10 14.56
CA SER A 104 -4.41 0.99 13.81
C SER A 104 -5.38 -0.18 13.69
N LEU A 105 -6.08 -0.50 14.77
CA LEU A 105 -7.08 -1.56 14.79
C LEU A 105 -8.28 -1.21 13.88
N ALA A 106 -8.78 0.03 13.97
CA ALA A 106 -9.86 0.52 13.12
C ALA A 106 -9.49 0.46 11.64
N TRP A 107 -8.22 0.77 11.30
CA TRP A 107 -7.72 0.66 9.94
C TRP A 107 -7.67 -0.81 9.45
N GLY A 108 -7.14 -1.72 10.28
CA GLY A 108 -7.07 -3.15 9.96
C GLY A 108 -8.45 -3.83 9.88
N LEU A 109 -9.46 -3.28 10.56
CA LEU A 109 -10.84 -3.76 10.51
C LEU A 109 -11.73 -2.95 9.56
N ALA A 110 -11.14 -2.09 8.72
CA ALA A 110 -11.91 -1.27 7.79
C ALA A 110 -12.78 -2.15 6.87
N PRO A 111 -14.06 -1.82 6.68
CA PRO A 111 -14.97 -2.61 5.84
C PRO A 111 -14.45 -2.80 4.41
N SER A 112 -13.76 -1.80 3.86
CA SER A 112 -13.14 -1.86 2.53
C SER A 112 -12.07 -2.95 2.43
N LEU A 113 -11.25 -3.14 3.48
CA LEU A 113 -10.25 -4.20 3.55
C LEU A 113 -10.93 -5.57 3.64
N LEU A 114 -11.90 -5.71 4.53
CA LEU A 114 -12.63 -6.97 4.72
C LEU A 114 -13.36 -7.39 3.45
N MET A 115 -14.02 -6.46 2.77
CA MET A 115 -14.71 -6.74 1.51
C MET A 115 -13.74 -7.14 0.40
N SER A 116 -12.62 -6.44 0.22
CA SER A 116 -11.63 -6.82 -0.79
C SER A 116 -10.98 -8.16 -0.49
N ALA A 117 -10.68 -8.46 0.77
CA ALA A 117 -10.12 -9.75 1.18
C ALA A 117 -11.11 -10.91 1.00
N THR A 118 -12.41 -10.72 1.32
CA THR A 118 -13.43 -11.77 1.14
C THR A 118 -13.74 -12.04 -0.33
N HIS A 119 -13.63 -11.04 -1.19
CA HIS A 119 -13.79 -11.20 -2.63
C HIS A 119 -12.51 -11.67 -3.35
N GLY A 120 -11.41 -11.84 -2.64
CA GLY A 120 -10.14 -12.29 -3.21
C GLY A 120 -9.43 -11.24 -4.07
N VAL A 121 -9.74 -9.96 -3.90
CA VAL A 121 -9.11 -8.85 -4.66
C VAL A 121 -7.77 -8.49 -4.00
N LEU A 122 -6.73 -9.27 -4.30
CA LEU A 122 -5.41 -9.13 -3.67
C LEU A 122 -4.81 -7.74 -3.88
N ALA A 123 -4.94 -7.16 -5.09
CA ALA A 123 -4.42 -5.84 -5.40
C ALA A 123 -5.00 -4.75 -4.48
N ALA A 124 -6.33 -4.73 -4.30
CA ALA A 124 -7.00 -3.78 -3.42
C ALA A 124 -6.61 -3.99 -1.95
N THR A 125 -6.46 -5.25 -1.53
CA THR A 125 -6.04 -5.61 -0.18
C THR A 125 -4.63 -5.11 0.13
N LEU A 126 -3.67 -5.32 -0.79
CA LEU A 126 -2.30 -4.84 -0.65
C LEU A 126 -2.22 -3.31 -0.70
N ALA A 127 -2.96 -2.68 -1.61
CA ALA A 127 -3.03 -1.23 -1.71
C ALA A 127 -3.57 -0.61 -0.40
N HIS A 128 -4.64 -1.18 0.17
CA HIS A 128 -5.19 -0.72 1.45
C HIS A 128 -4.17 -0.85 2.59
N ALA A 129 -3.46 -1.97 2.67
CA ALA A 129 -2.44 -2.19 3.69
C ALA A 129 -1.26 -1.22 3.57
N ALA A 130 -0.83 -0.88 2.34
CA ALA A 130 0.29 0.00 2.08
C ALA A 130 -0.05 1.50 2.20
N LEU A 131 -1.33 1.87 2.05
CA LEU A 131 -1.79 3.26 2.00
C LEU A 131 -1.32 4.12 3.19
N PRO A 132 -1.35 3.65 4.46
CA PRO A 132 -0.88 4.45 5.60
C PRO A 132 0.60 4.83 5.49
N LEU A 133 1.43 3.92 5.00
CA LEU A 133 2.86 4.17 4.80
C LEU A 133 3.09 5.19 3.68
N PHE A 134 2.34 5.08 2.60
CA PHE A 134 2.39 6.02 1.48
C PHE A 134 2.00 7.43 1.93
N VAL A 135 0.91 7.57 2.68
CA VAL A 135 0.47 8.85 3.25
C VAL A 135 1.53 9.43 4.18
N ALA A 136 2.13 8.60 5.06
CA ALA A 136 3.20 9.04 5.94
C ALA A 136 4.45 9.51 5.17
N TYR A 137 4.80 8.79 4.11
CA TYR A 137 5.90 9.18 3.22
C TYR A 137 5.63 10.53 2.56
N CYS A 138 4.45 10.74 1.97
CA CYS A 138 4.07 12.00 1.35
C CYS A 138 4.03 13.16 2.36
N ALA A 139 3.55 12.91 3.59
CA ALA A 139 3.52 13.92 4.64
C ALA A 139 4.91 14.31 5.16
N GLY A 140 5.87 13.38 5.10
CA GLY A 140 7.26 13.60 5.52
C GLY A 140 8.13 14.29 4.46
N GLN A 141 7.63 14.46 3.23
CA GLN A 141 8.43 15.16 2.20
C GLN A 141 8.57 16.64 2.53
N PRO A 142 9.78 17.22 2.35
CA PRO A 142 9.95 18.65 2.48
C PRO A 142 9.03 19.35 1.46
N LYS A 143 8.24 20.31 1.94
CA LYS A 143 7.35 21.09 1.07
C LYS A 143 8.18 21.67 -0.07
N PRO A 144 7.79 21.49 -1.34
CA PRO A 144 8.53 22.07 -2.43
C PRO A 144 8.63 23.59 -2.26
N LEU A 145 9.83 24.12 -2.48
CA LEU A 145 10.20 25.55 -2.30
C LEU A 145 9.25 26.54 -3.00
N LEU A 146 8.44 26.05 -3.95
CA LEU A 146 7.44 26.87 -4.65
C LEU A 146 6.36 27.48 -3.74
N VAL A 147 6.07 26.87 -2.57
CA VAL A 147 5.12 27.42 -1.61
C VAL A 147 5.80 28.45 -0.69
N ALA A 148 7.13 28.35 -0.51
CA ALA A 148 7.87 29.33 0.30
C ALA A 148 7.98 30.71 -0.40
N GLY A 149 7.93 30.74 -1.74
CA GLY A 149 7.94 31.98 -2.52
C GLY A 149 6.62 32.77 -2.46
N ALA A 150 5.50 32.09 -2.21
CA ALA A 150 4.19 32.76 -2.10
C ALA A 150 3.88 33.28 -0.68
N ALA A 151 4.55 32.71 0.35
CA ALA A 151 4.40 33.16 1.72
C ALA A 151 5.38 34.32 2.10
N GLY A 152 6.28 34.66 1.19
CA GLY A 152 7.33 35.67 1.39
C GLY A 152 6.97 37.11 0.94
N VAL A 153 5.70 37.37 0.60
CA VAL A 153 5.20 38.76 0.48
C VAL A 153 4.56 39.14 1.81
N ASP A 154 5.30 38.97 2.89
CA ASP A 154 4.94 39.64 4.14
C ASP A 154 5.17 41.11 3.95
N GLU A 155 4.09 41.83 4.02
CA GLU A 155 4.02 43.30 4.21
C GLU A 155 5.07 43.70 5.27
N ALA A 156 6.17 44.28 4.78
CA ALA A 156 7.07 45.00 5.64
C ALA A 156 6.24 46.06 6.34
N PRO A 157 6.13 46.10 7.69
CA PRO A 157 5.37 47.12 8.38
C PRO A 157 5.98 48.47 7.98
N LEU A 158 5.17 49.30 7.29
CA LEU A 158 5.48 50.70 6.99
C LEU A 158 5.80 51.37 8.32
N ARG A 159 7.10 51.51 8.66
CA ARG A 159 7.53 52.36 9.78
C ARG A 159 7.08 53.75 9.45
N PRO A 160 6.26 54.37 10.31
CA PRO A 160 5.93 55.78 10.13
C PRO A 160 7.24 56.58 10.22
N ARG A 161 7.56 57.25 9.15
CA ARG A 161 8.70 58.17 9.05
C ARG A 161 8.40 59.35 9.98
N GLY A 162 9.02 59.32 11.14
CA GLY A 162 8.93 60.41 12.11
C GLY A 162 9.33 61.72 11.47
N ILE A 163 8.36 62.62 11.33
CA ILE A 163 8.56 64.01 10.95
C ILE A 163 9.15 64.70 12.17
N ASN A 164 10.48 64.75 12.25
CA ASN A 164 11.14 65.65 13.21
C ASN A 164 11.06 67.06 12.62
N GLY A 165 9.97 67.78 12.95
CA GLY A 165 9.93 69.21 12.83
C GLY A 165 10.80 69.84 13.94
N GLY A 166 11.99 70.25 13.58
CA GLY A 166 12.76 71.21 14.39
C GLY A 166 12.40 72.60 13.97
N CYS A 167 11.68 73.32 14.80
CA CYS A 167 11.65 74.77 14.80
C CYS A 167 12.66 75.26 15.81
N ALA A 168 13.61 76.07 15.38
CA ALA A 168 14.15 77.22 16.11
C ALA A 168 15.12 77.97 15.18
#